data_56a62406fa69f64dfb1186c5f0c7d21d
#
_entry.id   56a62406fa69f64dfb1186c5f0c7d21d
#
_cell.length_a   1.000
_cell.length_b   1.000
_cell.length_c   1.000
_cell.angle_alpha   90.00
_cell.angle_beta   90.00
_cell.angle_gamma   90.00
#
_symmetry.space_group_name_H-M   'P 1'
#
loop_
_entity.id
_entity.type
_entity.pdbx_description
1 polymer ?
#
loop_
_entity_poly.entity_id
_entity_poly.type
_entity_poly.pdbx_seq_one_letter_code
_entity_poly.pdbx_strand_id
1 'polypeptide(L)'
;MKLFLDTNVLIDFILERQPFYQAAAMIISYAEENKVQICVSSLSLVTTNFICIERCKMPIEIFRNKINFLRDFMEICSVDNTDIYNSYDSLWKDFEEGVQYYSAKRTNADYIVTRNKKDFEENDIKAITLDETFNLLK
;
A
#
# COMPACT_ATOMS: atom_id res chain seq x y z
N MET A 1 -14.73 5.76 1.13
CA MET A 1 -14.05 4.50 0.75
C MET A 1 -12.59 4.58 1.15
N LYS A 2 -12.10 3.55 1.81
CA LYS A 2 -10.71 3.48 2.26
C LYS A 2 -9.97 2.39 1.49
N LEU A 3 -8.87 2.75 0.85
CA LEU A 3 -8.01 1.85 0.08
C LEU A 3 -6.71 1.60 0.82
N PHE A 4 -6.40 0.34 1.05
CA PHE A 4 -5.11 -0.07 1.60
C PHE A 4 -4.16 -0.36 0.43
N LEU A 5 -3.07 0.39 0.35
CA LEU A 5 -2.13 0.24 -0.76
C LEU A 5 -1.06 -0.79 -0.42
N ASP A 6 -0.90 -1.80 -1.27
CA ASP A 6 0.21 -2.73 -1.19
C ASP A 6 1.53 -1.98 -1.36
N THR A 7 2.59 -2.49 -0.76
CA THR A 7 3.92 -1.88 -0.77
C THR A 7 4.39 -1.51 -2.18
N ASN A 8 4.15 -2.38 -3.16
CA ASN A 8 4.56 -2.11 -4.54
C ASN A 8 3.93 -0.85 -5.14
N VAL A 9 2.68 -0.56 -4.78
CA VAL A 9 2.00 0.65 -5.27
C VAL A 9 2.70 1.90 -4.74
N LEU A 10 3.06 1.90 -3.45
CA LEU A 10 3.78 3.01 -2.84
C LEU A 10 5.17 3.19 -3.47
N ILE A 11 5.90 2.09 -3.67
CA ILE A 11 7.23 2.14 -4.29
C ILE A 11 7.13 2.63 -5.73
N ASP A 12 6.13 2.17 -6.49
CA ASP A 12 5.92 2.62 -7.88
C ASP A 12 5.74 4.13 -7.95
N PHE A 13 5.02 4.69 -6.99
CA PHE A 13 4.84 6.14 -6.92
C PHE A 13 6.14 6.86 -6.57
N ILE A 14 6.82 6.41 -5.52
CA ILE A 14 8.01 7.10 -5.01
C ILE A 14 9.18 7.03 -5.99
N LEU A 15 9.42 5.86 -6.58
CA LEU A 15 10.50 5.66 -7.56
C LEU A 15 10.10 6.05 -8.99
N GLU A 16 8.84 6.40 -9.21
CA GLU A 16 8.31 6.72 -10.54
C GLU A 16 8.57 5.58 -11.54
N ARG A 17 8.31 4.34 -11.09
CA ARG A 17 8.61 3.15 -11.90
C ARG A 17 7.62 2.97 -13.04
N GLN A 18 8.16 2.91 -14.27
CA GLN A 18 7.34 2.65 -15.44
C GLN A 18 7.16 1.14 -15.63
N PRO A 19 6.01 0.69 -16.15
CA PRO A 19 4.85 1.48 -16.61
C PRO A 19 3.82 1.77 -15.51
N PHE A 20 4.13 1.55 -14.26
CA PHE A 20 3.17 1.55 -13.14
C PHE A 20 2.93 2.93 -12.52
N TYR A 21 3.84 3.86 -12.74
CA TYR A 21 3.84 5.15 -12.04
C TYR A 21 2.55 5.95 -12.27
N GLN A 22 2.09 6.04 -13.52
CA GLN A 22 0.93 6.87 -13.84
C GLN A 22 -0.33 6.42 -13.09
N ALA A 23 -0.54 5.11 -13.03
CA ALA A 23 -1.70 4.57 -12.31
C ALA A 23 -1.59 4.80 -10.81
N ALA A 24 -0.40 4.60 -10.23
CA ALA A 24 -0.17 4.87 -8.82
C ALA A 24 -0.37 6.37 -8.51
N ALA A 25 0.18 7.25 -9.35
CA ALA A 25 0.05 8.69 -9.18
C ALA A 25 -1.41 9.17 -9.27
N MET A 26 -2.24 8.55 -10.11
CA MET A 26 -3.65 8.89 -10.19
C MET A 26 -4.41 8.57 -8.90
N ILE A 27 -4.14 7.42 -8.29
CA ILE A 27 -4.76 7.06 -7.01
C ILE A 27 -4.33 8.04 -5.93
N ILE A 28 -3.05 8.39 -5.89
CA ILE A 28 -2.53 9.39 -4.95
C ILE A 28 -3.22 10.75 -5.16
N SER A 29 -3.41 11.15 -6.42
CA SER A 29 -4.09 12.40 -6.77
C SER A 29 -5.54 12.42 -6.27
N TYR A 30 -6.27 11.32 -6.44
CA TYR A 30 -7.64 11.21 -5.91
C TYR A 30 -7.67 11.32 -4.39
N ALA A 31 -6.68 10.77 -3.72
CA ALA A 31 -6.58 10.89 -2.26
C ALA A 31 -6.26 12.32 -1.84
N GLU A 32 -5.36 12.99 -2.53
CA GLU A 32 -5.05 14.41 -2.27
C GLU A 32 -6.29 15.29 -2.43
N GLU A 33 -7.14 14.98 -3.40
CA GLU A 33 -8.40 15.71 -3.65
C GLU A 33 -9.54 15.27 -2.73
N ASN A 34 -9.28 14.42 -1.75
CA ASN A 34 -10.27 13.89 -0.81
C ASN A 34 -11.40 13.07 -1.45
N LYS A 35 -11.15 12.51 -2.63
CA LYS A 35 -12.13 11.64 -3.31
C LYS A 35 -12.11 10.22 -2.78
N VAL A 36 -11.01 9.82 -2.15
CA VAL A 36 -10.81 8.51 -1.57
C VAL A 36 -9.84 8.64 -0.41
N GLN A 37 -9.94 7.76 0.58
CA GLN A 37 -8.95 7.67 1.65
C GLN A 37 -7.94 6.58 1.30
N ILE A 38 -6.66 6.84 1.52
CA ILE A 38 -5.62 5.83 1.33
C ILE A 38 -4.89 5.58 2.63
N CYS A 39 -4.46 4.35 2.82
CA CYS A 39 -3.63 3.96 3.95
C CYS A 39 -2.58 2.94 3.52
N VAL A 40 -1.49 2.92 4.26
CA VAL A 40 -0.42 1.92 4.12
C VAL A 40 -0.06 1.42 5.50
N SER A 41 0.54 0.23 5.59
CA SER A 41 1.02 -0.25 6.88
C SER A 41 2.36 0.39 7.24
N SER A 42 2.66 0.43 8.53
CA SER A 42 3.99 0.84 9.00
C SER A 42 5.08 -0.06 8.43
N LEU A 43 4.79 -1.35 8.24
CA LEU A 43 5.72 -2.28 7.59
C LEU A 43 6.03 -1.84 6.15
N SER A 44 5.01 -1.45 5.38
CA SER A 44 5.21 -0.94 4.02
C SER A 44 6.16 0.24 3.97
N LEU A 45 6.05 1.16 4.93
CA LEU A 45 6.94 2.33 4.96
C LEU A 45 8.38 1.95 5.25
N VAL A 46 8.60 1.04 6.19
CA VAL A 46 9.95 0.55 6.49
C VAL A 46 10.55 -0.14 5.27
N THR A 47 9.79 -1.00 4.62
CA THR A 47 10.23 -1.71 3.42
C THR A 47 10.50 -0.73 2.26
N THR A 48 9.63 0.25 2.08
CA THR A 48 9.78 1.27 1.03
C THR A 48 11.04 2.09 1.25
N ASN A 49 11.31 2.51 2.49
CA ASN A 49 12.54 3.24 2.81
C ASN A 49 13.77 2.40 2.46
N PHE A 50 13.78 1.14 2.84
CA PHE A 50 14.91 0.25 2.55
C PHE A 50 15.13 0.10 1.04
N ILE A 51 14.07 -0.16 0.28
CA ILE A 51 14.19 -0.36 -1.16
C ILE A 51 14.61 0.92 -1.86
N CYS A 52 13.98 2.05 -1.57
CA CYS A 52 14.26 3.30 -2.27
C CYS A 52 15.65 3.85 -1.95
N ILE A 53 16.04 3.84 -0.70
CA ILE A 53 17.30 4.45 -0.26
C ILE A 53 18.46 3.48 -0.32
N GLU A 54 18.31 2.28 0.28
CA GLU A 54 19.43 1.34 0.38
C GLU A 54 19.70 0.61 -0.93
N ARG A 55 18.66 0.16 -1.62
CA ARG A 55 18.84 -0.59 -2.88
C ARG A 55 18.91 0.29 -4.10
N CYS A 56 18.01 1.27 -4.23
CA CYS A 56 17.93 2.09 -5.43
C CYS A 56 18.70 3.40 -5.32
N LYS A 57 19.32 3.67 -4.17
CA LYS A 57 20.19 4.81 -3.96
C LYS A 57 19.52 6.17 -4.22
N MET A 58 18.23 6.26 -3.95
CA MET A 58 17.52 7.54 -4.02
C MET A 58 18.11 8.50 -2.98
N PRO A 59 18.37 9.78 -3.32
CA PRO A 59 18.78 10.75 -2.31
C PRO A 59 17.73 10.88 -1.21
N ILE A 60 18.18 10.86 0.04
CA ILE A 60 17.27 10.86 1.19
C ILE A 60 16.36 12.10 1.22
N GLU A 61 16.83 13.24 0.75
CA GLU A 61 16.03 14.46 0.71
C GLU A 61 14.85 14.33 -0.25
N ILE A 62 15.04 13.69 -1.40
CA ILE A 62 13.97 13.44 -2.36
C ILE A 62 12.94 12.50 -1.75
N PHE A 63 13.39 11.44 -1.10
CA PHE A 63 12.49 10.49 -0.42
C PHE A 63 11.67 11.19 0.66
N ARG A 64 12.32 11.98 1.52
CA ARG A 64 11.65 12.70 2.59
C ARG A 64 10.61 13.69 2.07
N ASN A 65 10.91 14.39 0.99
CA ASN A 65 9.95 15.33 0.38
C ASN A 65 8.71 14.60 -0.11
N LYS A 66 8.87 13.44 -0.72
CA LYS A 66 7.73 12.64 -1.18
C LYS A 66 6.90 12.09 -0.01
N ILE A 67 7.53 11.64 1.05
CA ILE A 67 6.81 11.18 2.24
C ILE A 67 6.08 12.35 2.92
N ASN A 68 6.71 13.53 3.02
CA ASN A 68 6.07 14.71 3.58
C ASN A 68 4.83 15.14 2.78
N PHE A 69 4.89 15.01 1.46
CA PHE A 69 3.73 15.26 0.61
C PHE A 69 2.59 14.28 0.94
N LEU A 70 2.89 12.99 1.07
CA LEU A 70 1.89 11.95 1.31
C LEU A 70 1.26 12.03 2.70
N ARG A 71 2.02 12.46 3.72
CA ARG A 71 1.56 12.38 5.11
C ARG A 71 0.35 13.25 5.43
N ASP A 72 0.05 14.23 4.59
CA ASP A 72 -1.09 15.12 4.81
C ASP A 72 -2.43 14.43 4.51
N PHE A 73 -2.42 13.37 3.69
CA PHE A 73 -3.65 12.71 3.27
C PHE A 73 -3.54 11.18 3.23
N MET A 74 -2.42 10.60 3.68
CA MET A 74 -2.25 9.15 3.74
C MET A 74 -2.16 8.71 5.19
N GLU A 75 -3.03 7.77 5.59
CA GLU A 75 -2.99 7.17 6.91
C GLU A 75 -1.92 6.09 6.98
N ILE A 76 -1.20 6.02 8.09
CA ILE A 76 -0.27 4.93 8.37
C ILE A 76 -0.91 4.02 9.40
N CYS A 77 -1.16 2.76 9.02
CA CYS A 77 -1.76 1.77 9.89
C CYS A 77 -0.66 1.01 10.64
N SER A 78 -0.79 0.90 11.95
CA SER A 78 0.18 0.13 12.72
C SER A 78 0.11 -1.35 12.36
N VAL A 79 1.24 -2.02 12.45
CA VAL A 79 1.32 -3.48 12.46
C VAL A 79 1.53 -3.88 13.91
N ASP A 80 0.63 -4.71 14.45
CA ASP A 80 0.80 -5.16 15.82
C ASP A 80 1.03 -6.68 15.89
N ASN A 81 1.27 -7.18 17.09
CA ASN A 81 1.62 -8.59 17.27
C ASN A 81 0.52 -9.54 16.80
N THR A 82 -0.76 -9.14 16.87
CA THR A 82 -1.85 -9.99 16.40
C THR A 82 -1.80 -10.16 14.88
N ASP A 83 -1.42 -9.12 14.14
CA ASP A 83 -1.28 -9.22 12.68
C ASP A 83 -0.20 -10.25 12.33
N ILE A 84 0.90 -10.25 13.07
CA ILE A 84 2.02 -11.16 12.86
C ILE A 84 1.60 -12.61 13.18
N TYR A 85 1.00 -12.84 14.35
CA TYR A 85 0.57 -14.18 14.73
C TYR A 85 -0.53 -14.73 13.82
N ASN A 86 -1.47 -13.89 13.42
CA ASN A 86 -2.53 -14.29 12.50
C ASN A 86 -1.96 -14.71 11.15
N SER A 87 -0.92 -14.03 10.66
CA SER A 87 -0.28 -14.40 9.41
C SER A 87 0.39 -15.78 9.50
N TYR A 88 1.06 -16.06 10.60
CA TYR A 88 1.66 -17.40 10.81
C TYR A 88 0.58 -18.48 10.96
N ASP A 89 -0.44 -18.23 11.75
CA ASP A 89 -1.44 -19.23 12.09
C ASP A 89 -2.35 -19.59 10.92
N SER A 90 -2.60 -18.62 10.01
CA SER A 90 -3.45 -18.84 8.84
C SER A 90 -2.71 -19.42 7.64
N LEU A 91 -1.43 -19.72 7.79
CA LEU A 91 -0.62 -20.37 6.75
C LEU A 91 -0.57 -19.59 5.43
N TRP A 92 -0.50 -18.26 5.50
CA TRP A 92 -0.30 -17.45 4.32
C TRP A 92 0.97 -17.90 3.59
N LYS A 93 0.86 -17.99 2.27
CA LYS A 93 1.98 -18.40 1.42
C LYS A 93 3.16 -17.45 1.53
N ASP A 94 2.88 -16.14 1.58
CA ASP A 94 3.86 -15.09 1.82
C ASP A 94 3.53 -14.45 3.17
N PHE A 95 4.46 -14.55 4.11
CA PHE A 95 4.25 -14.04 5.47
C PHE A 95 3.99 -12.54 5.48
N GLU A 96 4.76 -11.76 4.72
CA GLU A 96 4.62 -10.30 4.68
C GLU A 96 3.25 -9.89 4.14
N GLU A 97 2.77 -10.56 3.08
CA GLU A 97 1.44 -10.29 2.53
C GLU A 97 0.33 -10.63 3.53
N GLY A 98 0.51 -11.69 4.31
CA GLY A 98 -0.41 -12.02 5.38
C GLY A 98 -0.47 -10.93 6.44
N VAL A 99 0.68 -10.41 6.85
CA VAL A 99 0.75 -9.29 7.81
C VAL A 99 0.04 -8.06 7.23
N GLN A 100 0.27 -7.75 5.97
CA GLN A 100 -0.40 -6.64 5.29
C GLN A 100 -1.93 -6.83 5.28
N TYR A 101 -2.40 -8.04 4.95
CA TYR A 101 -3.81 -8.34 4.94
C TYR A 101 -4.46 -8.10 6.31
N TYR A 102 -3.85 -8.61 7.38
CA TYR A 102 -4.43 -8.45 8.72
C TYR A 102 -4.36 -7.01 9.21
N SER A 103 -3.34 -6.26 8.85
CA SER A 103 -3.27 -4.83 9.12
C SER A 103 -4.40 -4.07 8.39
N ALA A 104 -4.63 -4.41 7.12
CA ALA A 104 -5.71 -3.82 6.33
C ALA A 104 -7.08 -4.12 6.95
N LYS A 105 -7.28 -5.37 7.37
CA LYS A 105 -8.53 -5.80 8.00
C LYS A 105 -8.79 -5.04 9.29
N ARG A 106 -7.76 -4.89 10.13
CA ARG A 106 -7.90 -4.20 11.41
C ARG A 106 -8.17 -2.71 11.25
N THR A 107 -7.70 -2.09 10.17
CA THR A 107 -7.98 -0.68 9.88
C THR A 107 -9.30 -0.47 9.13
N ASN A 108 -10.05 -1.53 8.88
CA ASN A 108 -11.35 -1.50 8.17
C ASN A 108 -11.24 -0.95 6.75
N ALA A 109 -10.18 -1.33 6.03
CA ALA A 109 -10.05 -0.98 4.62
C ALA A 109 -11.14 -1.67 3.80
N ASP A 110 -11.65 -0.97 2.79
CA ASP A 110 -12.66 -1.53 1.90
C ASP A 110 -12.03 -2.43 0.84
N TYR A 111 -10.84 -2.08 0.38
CA TYR A 111 -10.11 -2.84 -0.65
C TYR A 111 -8.63 -2.79 -0.39
N ILE A 112 -7.92 -3.82 -0.87
CA ILE A 112 -6.46 -3.82 -0.99
C ILE A 112 -6.13 -3.55 -2.45
N VAL A 113 -5.39 -2.49 -2.73
CA VAL A 113 -4.95 -2.15 -4.10
C VAL A 113 -3.57 -2.75 -4.32
N THR A 114 -3.45 -3.62 -5.31
CA THR A 114 -2.21 -4.36 -5.56
C THR A 114 -2.06 -4.68 -7.04
N ARG A 115 -0.83 -4.86 -7.50
CA ARG A 115 -0.54 -5.40 -8.82
C ARG A 115 -0.71 -6.92 -8.88
N ASN A 116 -0.67 -7.59 -7.74
CA ASN A 116 -0.69 -9.05 -7.61
C ASN A 116 -1.89 -9.53 -6.82
N LYS A 117 -3.10 -9.28 -7.35
CA LYS A 117 -4.31 -9.59 -6.60
C LYS A 117 -4.48 -11.08 -6.26
N LYS A 118 -3.79 -11.98 -6.99
CA LYS A 118 -3.77 -13.40 -6.70
C LYS A 118 -3.18 -13.71 -5.32
N ASP A 119 -2.27 -12.87 -4.83
CA ASP A 119 -1.63 -13.06 -3.54
C ASP A 119 -2.60 -12.86 -2.39
N PHE A 120 -3.75 -12.21 -2.66
CA PHE A 120 -4.76 -11.88 -1.66
C PHE A 120 -6.11 -12.54 -1.97
N GLU A 121 -6.15 -13.59 -2.80
CA GLU A 121 -7.39 -14.29 -3.11
C GLU A 121 -8.01 -14.98 -1.89
N GLU A 122 -9.33 -15.16 -1.93
CA GLU A 122 -10.11 -15.92 -0.94
C GLU A 122 -10.15 -15.29 0.47
N ASN A 123 -10.13 -13.95 0.54
CA ASN A 123 -10.14 -13.24 1.83
C ASN A 123 -11.32 -12.29 1.94
N ASP A 124 -11.63 -11.88 3.17
CA ASP A 124 -12.76 -11.01 3.48
C ASP A 124 -12.65 -9.64 2.82
N ILE A 125 -11.41 -9.09 2.73
CA ILE A 125 -11.17 -7.84 2.02
C ILE A 125 -10.77 -8.18 0.60
N LYS A 126 -11.50 -7.63 -0.35
CA LYS A 126 -11.23 -7.88 -1.76
C LYS A 126 -9.98 -7.11 -2.21
N ALA A 127 -9.08 -7.82 -2.89
CA ALA A 127 -7.96 -7.21 -3.58
C ALA A 127 -8.40 -6.77 -4.98
N ILE A 128 -8.00 -5.58 -5.38
CA ILE A 128 -8.30 -5.02 -6.70
C ILE A 128 -7.04 -4.47 -7.33
N THR A 129 -7.00 -4.49 -8.66
CA THR A 129 -5.90 -3.89 -9.41
C THR A 129 -6.08 -2.38 -9.47
N LEU A 130 -5.04 -1.68 -9.93
CA LEU A 130 -5.14 -0.24 -10.13
C LEU A 130 -6.21 0.12 -11.17
N ASP A 131 -6.32 -0.67 -12.25
CA ASP A 131 -7.37 -0.43 -13.26
C ASP A 131 -8.77 -0.62 -12.69
N GLU A 132 -8.98 -1.66 -11.89
CA GLU A 132 -10.25 -1.88 -11.20
C GLU A 132 -10.57 -0.73 -10.24
N THR A 133 -9.54 -0.17 -9.60
CA THR A 133 -9.70 0.97 -8.70
C THR A 133 -10.25 2.19 -9.47
N PHE A 134 -9.71 2.47 -10.64
CA PHE A 134 -10.22 3.59 -11.45
C PHE A 134 -11.68 3.40 -11.85
N ASN A 135 -12.07 2.18 -12.17
CA ASN A 135 -13.45 1.90 -12.50
C ASN A 135 -14.40 2.16 -11.33
N LEU A 136 -13.93 1.92 -10.11
CA LEU A 136 -14.71 2.21 -8.89
C LEU A 136 -14.81 3.70 -8.60
N LEU A 137 -13.79 4.48 -8.96
CA LEU A 137 -13.71 5.91 -8.62
C LEU A 137 -14.34 6.83 -9.68
N LYS A 138 -14.74 6.29 -10.78
CA LYS A 138 -15.42 7.07 -11.83
C LYS A 138 -16.79 7.59 -11.42
#